data_b3cfc8acde5f660feb8ee5b6c155faa0
#
_entry.id   b3cfc8acde5f660feb8ee5b6c155faa0
#
_cell.length_a   1.000
_cell.length_b   1.000
_cell.length_c   1.000
_cell.angle_alpha   90.00
_cell.angle_beta   90.00
_cell.angle_gamma   90.00
#
_symmetry.space_group_name_H-M   'P 1'
#
loop_
_entity.id
_entity.type
_entity.pdbx_description
1 polymer ?
#
loop_
_entity_poly.entity_id
_entity_poly.type
_entity_poly.pdbx_seq_one_letter_code
_entity_poly.pdbx_strand_id
1 'polypeptide(L)'
;MFETLSLLTLQQYWWLIISLLGAILVFLMFVQGGQTLIFQLGKTETEKKILVNSLGRKWEFTFTTLVTFGGAFFASFPLFYSTSFGGAYWVWIAILFCFIIQAVSYEFRSKPNNFLGQKTYEIFLFINGALGTILIGAAVSTFFTGSQFSIHKENLAELANPVISQWQGPAHGLEAVLNWHNVALGLAVFFLARILGTLYFMNTVDEKAILGRAKNQLWINTIPFLVFFLAYVIALILSKGFAVDPANGIVSMEDFKYLHNLIAMPVVLILFLAGVVLVLWGIILPLWKFEKNASKGIWFAGPGTILTVFSLFLLAGFNHTSYYPSTYDLQSSLTILNSSSSHYTLIAMSYVSLMVPFVLAYIWYAWRSINKKKIDIAEMDTEEHTY
;
A
#
# COMPACT_ATOMS: atom_id res chain seq x y z
N MET A 1 13.04 -22.01 19.43
CA MET A 1 12.54 -20.64 19.71
C MET A 1 11.09 -20.51 19.29
N PHE A 2 10.73 -20.63 18.01
CA PHE A 2 9.34 -20.49 17.56
C PHE A 2 8.47 -21.74 17.85
N GLU A 3 9.04 -22.91 18.01
CA GLU A 3 8.34 -24.18 18.26
C GLU A 3 7.57 -24.21 19.58
N THR A 4 7.98 -23.40 20.55
CA THR A 4 7.30 -23.28 21.86
C THR A 4 6.14 -22.28 21.88
N LEU A 5 5.96 -21.53 20.79
CA LEU A 5 4.90 -20.54 20.68
C LEU A 5 3.57 -21.21 20.32
N SER A 6 2.48 -20.70 20.89
CA SER A 6 1.15 -21.15 20.52
C SER A 6 0.80 -20.76 19.08
N LEU A 7 -0.13 -21.49 18.46
CA LEU A 7 -0.65 -21.17 17.14
C LEU A 7 -1.17 -19.73 17.10
N LEU A 8 -1.92 -19.31 18.11
CA LEU A 8 -2.43 -17.94 18.21
C LEU A 8 -1.32 -16.88 18.20
N THR A 9 -0.25 -17.12 18.95
CA THR A 9 0.89 -16.18 18.98
C THR A 9 1.55 -16.06 17.60
N LEU A 10 1.71 -17.16 16.88
CA LEU A 10 2.27 -17.17 15.53
C LEU A 10 1.33 -16.49 14.51
N GLN A 11 0.03 -16.68 14.62
CA GLN A 11 -0.97 -15.99 13.79
C GLN A 11 -0.92 -14.48 14.01
N GLN A 12 -0.86 -14.02 15.25
CA GLN A 12 -0.72 -12.61 15.61
C GLN A 12 0.61 -12.02 15.11
N TYR A 13 1.72 -12.76 15.29
CA TYR A 13 3.04 -12.37 14.80
C TYR A 13 3.04 -12.17 13.27
N TRP A 14 2.44 -13.09 12.52
CA TRP A 14 2.38 -12.97 11.06
C TRP A 14 1.43 -11.87 10.61
N TRP A 15 0.36 -11.61 11.36
CA TRP A 15 -0.48 -10.45 11.10
C TRP A 15 0.29 -9.13 11.28
N LEU A 16 1.14 -9.02 12.29
CA LEU A 16 2.03 -7.86 12.48
C LEU A 16 2.99 -7.69 11.31
N ILE A 17 3.65 -8.77 10.85
CA ILE A 17 4.58 -8.71 9.71
C ILE A 17 3.87 -8.25 8.43
N ILE A 18 2.73 -8.84 8.11
CA ILE A 18 1.95 -8.48 6.92
C ILE A 18 1.47 -7.02 7.01
N SER A 19 0.98 -6.60 8.16
CA SER A 19 0.57 -5.22 8.40
C SER A 19 1.70 -4.23 8.17
N LEU A 20 2.91 -4.58 8.61
CA LEU A 20 4.11 -3.76 8.38
C LEU A 20 4.49 -3.73 6.90
N LEU A 21 4.45 -4.86 6.20
CA LEU A 21 4.74 -4.91 4.76
C LEU A 21 3.74 -4.07 3.95
N GLY A 22 2.45 -4.17 4.27
CA GLY A 22 1.42 -3.32 3.65
C GLY A 22 1.63 -1.82 3.92
N ALA A 23 2.04 -1.48 5.13
CA ALA A 23 2.34 -0.10 5.50
C ALA A 23 3.58 0.45 4.75
N ILE A 24 4.63 -0.35 4.64
CA ILE A 24 5.84 0.00 3.85
C ILE A 24 5.47 0.15 2.37
N LEU A 25 4.62 -0.73 1.83
CA LEU A 25 4.14 -0.63 0.45
C LEU A 25 3.47 0.71 0.19
N VAL A 26 2.56 1.17 1.06
CA VAL A 26 1.89 2.47 0.89
C VAL A 26 2.88 3.63 0.93
N PHE A 27 3.89 3.59 1.79
CA PHE A 27 4.97 4.58 1.75
C PHE A 27 5.73 4.56 0.41
N LEU A 28 6.11 3.39 -0.08
CA LEU A 28 6.86 3.23 -1.33
C LEU A 28 6.06 3.67 -2.57
N MET A 29 4.73 3.80 -2.47
CA MET A 29 3.91 4.38 -3.54
C MET A 29 4.23 5.84 -3.84
N PHE A 30 5.20 6.48 -3.15
CA PHE A 30 5.75 7.76 -3.61
C PHE A 30 6.26 7.68 -5.06
N VAL A 31 6.70 6.52 -5.52
CA VAL A 31 7.08 6.27 -6.92
C VAL A 31 5.87 6.49 -7.83
N GLN A 32 4.76 5.81 -7.54
CA GLN A 32 3.51 5.93 -8.31
C GLN A 32 2.98 7.36 -8.28
N GLY A 33 2.96 7.97 -7.10
CA GLY A 33 2.56 9.38 -6.95
C GLY A 33 3.43 10.33 -7.76
N GLY A 34 4.77 10.13 -7.73
CA GLY A 34 5.73 10.89 -8.51
C GLY A 34 5.52 10.75 -10.03
N GLN A 35 5.19 9.54 -10.51
CA GLN A 35 4.87 9.28 -11.93
C GLN A 35 3.71 10.15 -12.42
N THR A 36 2.69 10.34 -11.61
CA THR A 36 1.54 11.21 -11.97
C THR A 36 1.88 12.69 -12.02
N LEU A 37 3.04 13.08 -11.48
CA LEU A 37 3.49 14.47 -11.43
C LEU A 37 4.44 14.84 -12.58
N ILE A 38 4.88 13.90 -13.40
CA ILE A 38 5.88 14.12 -14.47
C ILE A 38 5.46 15.28 -15.38
N PHE A 39 4.20 15.32 -15.84
CA PHE A 39 3.72 16.39 -16.73
C PHE A 39 3.48 17.72 -16.03
N GLN A 40 3.25 17.71 -14.71
CA GLN A 40 3.03 18.94 -13.94
C GLN A 40 4.35 19.57 -13.51
N LEU A 41 5.34 18.78 -13.15
CA LEU A 41 6.64 19.23 -12.67
C LEU A 41 7.66 19.39 -13.80
N GLY A 42 7.66 18.48 -14.80
CA GLY A 42 8.56 18.51 -15.96
C GLY A 42 7.93 19.25 -17.13
N LYS A 43 8.47 20.40 -17.51
CA LYS A 43 8.03 21.21 -18.65
C LYS A 43 8.92 21.06 -19.88
N THR A 44 10.18 20.70 -19.70
CA THR A 44 11.12 20.35 -20.76
C THR A 44 11.41 18.86 -20.74
N GLU A 45 11.94 18.31 -21.84
CA GLU A 45 12.34 16.91 -21.89
C GLU A 45 13.44 16.57 -20.88
N THR A 46 14.40 17.48 -20.67
CA THR A 46 15.45 17.34 -19.65
C THR A 46 14.87 17.26 -18.26
N GLU A 47 13.90 18.14 -17.91
CA GLU A 47 13.23 18.09 -16.61
C GLU A 47 12.46 16.78 -16.40
N LYS A 48 11.76 16.29 -17.43
CA LYS A 48 11.07 15.00 -17.36
C LYS A 48 12.06 13.84 -17.19
N LYS A 49 13.19 13.86 -17.91
CA LYS A 49 14.24 12.85 -17.77
C LYS A 49 14.77 12.81 -16.34
N ILE A 50 15.02 13.97 -15.70
CA ILE A 50 15.42 14.05 -14.28
C ILE A 50 14.38 13.39 -13.37
N LEU A 51 13.08 13.70 -13.55
CA LEU A 51 12.01 13.15 -12.73
C LEU A 51 11.88 11.63 -12.91
N VAL A 52 11.88 11.15 -14.16
CA VAL A 52 11.80 9.73 -14.47
C VAL A 52 12.98 8.97 -13.91
N ASN A 53 14.21 9.48 -14.10
CA ASN A 53 15.43 8.87 -13.56
C ASN A 53 15.41 8.82 -12.02
N SER A 54 14.94 9.89 -11.35
CA SER A 54 14.81 9.93 -9.90
C SER A 54 13.90 8.80 -9.36
N LEU A 55 12.76 8.57 -10.01
CA LEU A 55 11.83 7.50 -9.64
C LEU A 55 12.31 6.12 -10.12
N GLY A 56 12.94 6.06 -11.30
CA GLY A 56 13.46 4.85 -11.91
C GLY A 56 14.44 4.10 -11.01
N ARG A 57 15.26 4.83 -10.24
CA ARG A 57 16.16 4.23 -9.25
C ARG A 57 15.43 3.56 -8.06
N LYS A 58 14.10 3.66 -7.94
CA LYS A 58 13.31 3.19 -6.78
C LYS A 58 12.08 2.36 -7.15
N TRP A 59 11.68 2.29 -8.40
CA TRP A 59 10.41 1.64 -8.78
C TRP A 59 10.36 0.16 -8.41
N GLU A 60 11.50 -0.52 -8.47
CA GLU A 60 11.59 -1.95 -8.12
C GLU A 60 11.26 -2.21 -6.65
N PHE A 61 11.59 -1.29 -5.74
CA PHE A 61 11.27 -1.44 -4.32
C PHE A 61 9.76 -1.54 -4.08
N THR A 62 8.96 -0.73 -4.81
CA THR A 62 7.50 -0.77 -4.69
C THR A 62 6.95 -2.07 -5.23
N PHE A 63 7.38 -2.47 -6.43
CA PHE A 63 6.92 -3.69 -7.06
C PHE A 63 7.32 -4.93 -6.23
N THR A 64 8.57 -5.02 -5.81
CA THR A 64 9.05 -6.13 -5.00
C THR A 64 8.30 -6.21 -3.66
N THR A 65 8.01 -5.07 -3.03
CA THR A 65 7.25 -5.04 -1.78
C THR A 65 5.81 -5.48 -1.98
N LEU A 66 5.16 -5.11 -3.10
CA LEU A 66 3.83 -5.60 -3.45
C LEU A 66 3.81 -7.14 -3.60
N VAL A 67 4.79 -7.69 -4.32
CA VAL A 67 4.92 -9.15 -4.49
C VAL A 67 5.22 -9.84 -3.16
N THR A 68 6.08 -9.25 -2.33
CA THR A 68 6.41 -9.78 -0.99
C THR A 68 5.18 -9.76 -0.08
N PHE A 69 4.38 -8.71 -0.11
CA PHE A 69 3.13 -8.62 0.64
C PHE A 69 2.14 -9.72 0.23
N GLY A 70 1.93 -9.92 -1.08
CA GLY A 70 1.11 -11.01 -1.61
C GLY A 70 1.65 -12.39 -1.24
N GLY A 71 2.97 -12.61 -1.35
CA GLY A 71 3.63 -13.86 -0.97
C GLY A 71 3.55 -14.14 0.52
N ALA A 72 3.66 -13.12 1.38
CA ALA A 72 3.48 -13.26 2.82
C ALA A 72 2.04 -13.67 3.17
N PHE A 73 1.04 -13.08 2.50
CA PHE A 73 -0.35 -13.53 2.65
C PHE A 73 -0.56 -14.96 2.17
N PHE A 74 -0.02 -15.31 1.00
CA PHE A 74 -0.10 -16.68 0.48
C PHE A 74 0.43 -17.70 1.48
N ALA A 75 1.55 -17.45 2.09
CA ALA A 75 2.20 -18.38 2.99
C ALA A 75 1.56 -18.40 4.40
N SER A 76 1.15 -17.24 4.94
CA SER A 76 0.63 -17.13 6.32
C SER A 76 -0.89 -17.30 6.41
N PHE A 77 -1.63 -16.77 5.42
CA PHE A 77 -3.10 -16.78 5.37
C PHE A 77 -3.58 -17.24 3.99
N PRO A 78 -3.33 -18.51 3.62
CA PRO A 78 -3.61 -19.02 2.27
C PRO A 78 -5.09 -18.93 1.89
N LEU A 79 -6.00 -19.00 2.83
CA LEU A 79 -7.43 -18.88 2.55
C LEU A 79 -7.81 -17.46 2.11
N PHE A 80 -7.20 -16.44 2.72
CA PHE A 80 -7.34 -15.07 2.22
C PHE A 80 -6.77 -14.91 0.82
N TYR A 81 -5.57 -15.46 0.59
CA TYR A 81 -4.95 -15.36 -0.72
C TYR A 81 -5.83 -15.98 -1.82
N SER A 82 -6.35 -17.19 -1.60
CA SER A 82 -7.25 -17.84 -2.56
C SER A 82 -8.57 -17.09 -2.74
N THR A 83 -9.11 -16.52 -1.67
CA THR A 83 -10.39 -15.79 -1.72
C THR A 83 -10.22 -14.42 -2.39
N SER A 84 -9.22 -13.63 -2.00
CA SER A 84 -9.03 -12.29 -2.53
C SER A 84 -8.35 -12.29 -3.89
N PHE A 85 -7.16 -12.92 -4.01
CA PHE A 85 -6.41 -12.91 -5.27
C PHE A 85 -7.03 -13.84 -6.32
N GLY A 86 -7.55 -14.99 -5.91
CA GLY A 86 -8.23 -15.92 -6.78
C GLY A 86 -9.67 -15.51 -7.11
N GLY A 87 -10.41 -14.98 -6.14
CA GLY A 87 -11.82 -14.59 -6.31
C GLY A 87 -11.99 -13.21 -6.94
N ALA A 88 -11.29 -12.18 -6.40
CA ALA A 88 -11.30 -10.81 -6.92
C ALA A 88 -10.28 -10.60 -8.05
N TYR A 89 -10.14 -11.57 -8.95
CA TYR A 89 -9.05 -11.61 -9.93
C TYR A 89 -9.02 -10.41 -10.89
N TRP A 90 -10.15 -9.80 -11.25
CA TRP A 90 -10.13 -8.66 -12.17
C TRP A 90 -9.47 -7.42 -11.59
N VAL A 91 -9.69 -7.12 -10.32
CA VAL A 91 -9.00 -5.99 -9.67
C VAL A 91 -7.49 -6.26 -9.56
N TRP A 92 -7.10 -7.50 -9.23
CA TRP A 92 -5.68 -7.87 -9.13
C TRP A 92 -4.98 -7.92 -10.48
N ILE A 93 -5.66 -8.40 -11.55
CA ILE A 93 -5.14 -8.35 -12.93
C ILE A 93 -4.97 -6.89 -13.38
N ALA A 94 -5.93 -6.00 -13.07
CA ALA A 94 -5.80 -4.59 -13.41
C ALA A 94 -4.63 -3.92 -12.68
N ILE A 95 -4.43 -4.21 -11.38
CA ILE A 95 -3.26 -3.76 -10.63
C ILE A 95 -1.97 -4.29 -11.25
N LEU A 96 -1.89 -5.60 -11.50
CA LEU A 96 -0.72 -6.22 -12.11
C LEU A 96 -0.40 -5.60 -13.47
N PHE A 97 -1.40 -5.38 -14.30
CA PHE A 97 -1.22 -4.74 -15.63
C PHE A 97 -0.65 -3.33 -15.50
N CYS A 98 -1.10 -2.55 -14.51
CA CYS A 98 -0.52 -1.23 -14.22
C CYS A 98 0.98 -1.34 -13.91
N PHE A 99 1.41 -2.32 -13.12
CA PHE A 99 2.83 -2.50 -12.80
C PHE A 99 3.65 -3.06 -13.98
N ILE A 100 3.05 -3.88 -14.86
CA ILE A 100 3.69 -4.35 -16.08
C ILE A 100 3.99 -3.17 -17.01
N ILE A 101 3.02 -2.30 -17.29
CA ILE A 101 3.26 -1.13 -18.15
C ILE A 101 4.24 -0.13 -17.53
N GLN A 102 4.33 -0.06 -16.20
CA GLN A 102 5.37 0.69 -15.49
C GLN A 102 6.76 0.13 -15.79
N ALA A 103 6.97 -1.17 -15.63
CA ALA A 103 8.25 -1.83 -15.88
C ALA A 103 8.71 -1.62 -17.31
N VAL A 104 7.81 -1.85 -18.27
CA VAL A 104 8.04 -1.60 -19.71
C VAL A 104 8.43 -0.14 -19.97
N SER A 105 7.78 0.80 -19.25
CA SER A 105 8.04 2.22 -19.44
C SER A 105 9.44 2.64 -18.98
N TYR A 106 9.88 2.17 -17.84
CA TYR A 106 11.24 2.46 -17.36
C TYR A 106 12.30 1.83 -18.26
N GLU A 107 12.08 0.62 -18.78
CA GLU A 107 13.05 -0.06 -19.63
C GLU A 107 13.14 0.55 -21.04
N PHE A 108 12.02 0.93 -21.64
CA PHE A 108 11.98 1.26 -23.07
C PHE A 108 11.84 2.75 -23.39
N ARG A 109 11.48 3.63 -22.43
CA ARG A 109 11.28 5.07 -22.68
C ARG A 109 12.50 5.75 -23.32
N SER A 110 13.68 5.43 -22.84
CA SER A 110 14.95 6.08 -23.25
C SER A 110 15.72 5.29 -24.31
N LYS A 111 15.24 4.12 -24.75
CA LYS A 111 15.93 3.30 -25.77
C LYS A 111 15.88 3.96 -27.13
N PRO A 112 17.01 3.88 -27.92
CA PRO A 112 17.00 4.31 -29.29
C PRO A 112 15.94 3.57 -30.12
N ASN A 113 15.31 4.28 -31.04
CA ASN A 113 14.28 3.69 -31.94
C ASN A 113 13.07 3.09 -31.24
N ASN A 114 12.68 3.61 -30.06
CA ASN A 114 11.45 3.14 -29.43
C ASN A 114 10.24 3.40 -30.35
N PHE A 115 9.45 2.35 -30.58
CA PHE A 115 8.34 2.36 -31.52
C PHE A 115 7.19 3.28 -31.09
N LEU A 116 6.92 3.37 -29.76
CA LEU A 116 5.76 4.08 -29.22
C LEU A 116 6.04 5.57 -28.92
N GLY A 117 7.31 5.96 -28.85
CA GLY A 117 7.73 7.31 -28.47
C GLY A 117 7.67 7.57 -26.95
N GLN A 118 8.53 8.45 -26.47
CA GLN A 118 8.74 8.73 -25.04
C GLN A 118 7.43 9.13 -24.32
N LYS A 119 6.59 9.94 -24.94
CA LYS A 119 5.33 10.43 -24.38
C LYS A 119 4.36 9.29 -24.03
N THR A 120 4.32 8.22 -24.82
CA THR A 120 3.46 7.06 -24.58
C THR A 120 3.87 6.35 -23.28
N TYR A 121 5.17 6.16 -23.08
CA TYR A 121 5.68 5.56 -21.84
C TYR A 121 5.44 6.46 -20.61
N GLU A 122 5.55 7.78 -20.77
CA GLU A 122 5.18 8.72 -19.71
C GLU A 122 3.69 8.63 -19.35
N ILE A 123 2.81 8.43 -20.34
CA ILE A 123 1.38 8.19 -20.09
C ILE A 123 1.18 6.85 -19.38
N PHE A 124 1.91 5.80 -19.72
CA PHE A 124 1.85 4.51 -19.02
C PHE A 124 2.29 4.64 -17.56
N LEU A 125 3.34 5.41 -17.28
CA LEU A 125 3.73 5.74 -15.91
C LEU A 125 2.61 6.49 -15.17
N PHE A 126 1.96 7.44 -15.83
CA PHE A 126 0.81 8.17 -15.24
C PHE A 126 -0.35 7.21 -14.93
N ILE A 127 -0.68 6.29 -15.84
CA ILE A 127 -1.74 5.30 -15.64
C ILE A 127 -1.41 4.40 -14.46
N ASN A 128 -0.18 3.87 -14.37
CA ASN A 128 0.24 3.09 -13.21
C ASN A 128 0.11 3.91 -11.92
N GLY A 129 0.60 5.14 -11.93
CA GLY A 129 0.59 6.00 -10.76
C GLY A 129 -0.82 6.33 -10.28
N ALA A 130 -1.76 6.57 -11.17
CA ALA A 130 -3.13 6.91 -10.83
C ALA A 130 -3.96 5.66 -10.52
N LEU A 131 -4.10 4.76 -11.49
CA LEU A 131 -4.98 3.60 -11.37
C LEU A 131 -4.45 2.60 -10.34
N GLY A 132 -3.14 2.33 -10.34
CA GLY A 132 -2.53 1.40 -9.40
C GLY A 132 -2.75 1.81 -7.93
N THR A 133 -2.56 3.08 -7.60
CA THR A 133 -2.75 3.57 -6.23
C THR A 133 -4.22 3.58 -5.80
N ILE A 134 -5.13 4.00 -6.70
CA ILE A 134 -6.57 4.01 -6.42
C ILE A 134 -7.09 2.59 -6.20
N LEU A 135 -6.73 1.64 -7.08
CA LEU A 135 -7.18 0.25 -6.98
C LEU A 135 -6.63 -0.46 -5.73
N ILE A 136 -5.35 -0.25 -5.38
CA ILE A 136 -4.77 -0.81 -4.15
C ILE A 136 -5.47 -0.23 -2.92
N GLY A 137 -5.69 1.09 -2.88
CA GLY A 137 -6.43 1.71 -1.78
C GLY A 137 -7.86 1.19 -1.66
N ALA A 138 -8.58 1.05 -2.77
CA ALA A 138 -9.93 0.49 -2.80
C ALA A 138 -9.95 -1.00 -2.37
N ALA A 139 -8.97 -1.79 -2.81
CA ALA A 139 -8.84 -3.19 -2.40
C ALA A 139 -8.56 -3.32 -0.89
N VAL A 140 -7.68 -2.49 -0.31
CA VAL A 140 -7.42 -2.47 1.14
C VAL A 140 -8.65 -2.03 1.93
N SER A 141 -9.46 -1.12 1.40
CA SER A 141 -10.70 -0.71 2.07
C SER A 141 -11.69 -1.88 2.27
N THR A 142 -11.65 -2.91 1.41
CA THR A 142 -12.50 -4.09 1.58
C THR A 142 -12.21 -4.89 2.85
N PHE A 143 -11.07 -4.67 3.51
CA PHE A 143 -10.81 -5.22 4.85
C PHE A 143 -11.77 -4.67 5.92
N PHE A 144 -12.43 -3.57 5.63
CA PHE A 144 -13.39 -2.94 6.54
C PHE A 144 -14.82 -2.98 6.01
N THR A 145 -15.00 -2.87 4.69
CA THR A 145 -16.31 -2.83 4.05
C THR A 145 -16.82 -4.19 3.64
N GLY A 146 -15.91 -5.17 3.54
CA GLY A 146 -16.23 -6.54 3.12
C GLY A 146 -16.30 -6.72 1.60
N SER A 147 -16.43 -7.99 1.21
CA SER A 147 -16.52 -8.46 -0.18
C SER A 147 -17.55 -9.59 -0.31
N GLN A 148 -18.02 -9.84 -1.53
CA GLN A 148 -19.06 -10.85 -1.79
C GLN A 148 -18.43 -12.21 -2.09
N PHE A 149 -18.25 -13.04 -1.09
CA PHE A 149 -17.74 -14.40 -1.24
C PHE A 149 -18.36 -15.36 -0.22
N SER A 150 -18.25 -16.66 -0.48
CA SER A 150 -18.61 -17.73 0.46
C SER A 150 -17.45 -18.71 0.64
N ILE A 151 -17.37 -19.32 1.82
CA ILE A 151 -16.35 -20.29 2.21
C ILE A 151 -17.04 -21.60 2.63
N HIS A 152 -16.68 -22.70 1.97
CA HIS A 152 -17.19 -24.06 2.22
C HIS A 152 -16.03 -25.00 2.52
N LYS A 153 -15.56 -25.01 3.78
CA LYS A 153 -14.39 -25.84 4.17
C LYS A 153 -14.69 -27.34 4.09
N GLU A 154 -15.94 -27.73 4.20
CA GLU A 154 -16.43 -29.11 4.03
C GLU A 154 -16.09 -29.67 2.65
N ASN A 155 -16.00 -28.83 1.61
CA ASN A 155 -15.63 -29.22 0.25
C ASN A 155 -14.21 -29.83 0.14
N LEU A 156 -13.34 -29.63 1.13
CA LEU A 156 -12.04 -30.28 1.17
C LEU A 156 -12.11 -31.82 1.09
N ALA A 157 -13.19 -32.43 1.60
CA ALA A 157 -13.41 -33.85 1.56
C ALA A 157 -14.29 -34.31 0.38
N GLU A 158 -14.79 -33.38 -0.43
CA GLU A 158 -15.69 -33.66 -1.54
C GLU A 158 -14.98 -33.66 -2.88
N LEU A 159 -14.73 -34.86 -3.44
CA LEU A 159 -13.99 -35.02 -4.69
C LEU A 159 -14.72 -34.41 -5.91
N ALA A 160 -16.05 -34.30 -5.86
CA ALA A 160 -16.84 -33.76 -6.97
C ALA A 160 -16.84 -32.23 -7.02
N ASN A 161 -16.65 -31.57 -5.86
CA ASN A 161 -16.59 -30.10 -5.77
C ASN A 161 -15.58 -29.64 -4.72
N PRO A 162 -14.27 -29.69 -5.02
CA PRO A 162 -13.22 -29.38 -4.04
C PRO A 162 -13.00 -27.86 -3.84
N VAL A 163 -13.87 -27.00 -4.40
CA VAL A 163 -13.75 -25.56 -4.32
C VAL A 163 -14.18 -25.05 -2.95
N ILE A 164 -13.22 -24.53 -2.18
CA ILE A 164 -13.46 -24.03 -0.81
C ILE A 164 -13.98 -22.61 -0.83
N SER A 165 -13.38 -21.74 -1.65
CA SER A 165 -13.69 -20.30 -1.72
C SER A 165 -14.37 -19.98 -3.04
N GLN A 166 -15.56 -19.37 -2.99
CA GLN A 166 -16.31 -18.95 -4.17
C GLN A 166 -16.63 -17.46 -4.09
N TRP A 167 -16.28 -16.75 -5.16
CA TRP A 167 -16.66 -15.35 -5.32
C TRP A 167 -18.07 -15.26 -5.85
N GLN A 168 -18.89 -14.43 -5.21
CA GLN A 168 -20.32 -14.27 -5.52
C GLN A 168 -20.61 -12.94 -6.24
N GLY A 169 -19.66 -12.00 -6.22
CA GLY A 169 -19.79 -10.73 -6.91
C GLY A 169 -19.65 -10.86 -8.43
N PRO A 170 -20.49 -10.18 -9.23
CA PRO A 170 -20.54 -10.36 -10.69
C PRO A 170 -19.30 -9.81 -11.43
N ALA A 171 -18.54 -8.92 -10.79
CA ALA A 171 -17.40 -8.24 -11.42
C ALA A 171 -16.06 -8.66 -10.81
N HIS A 172 -16.02 -9.76 -10.04
CA HIS A 172 -14.81 -10.37 -9.48
C HIS A 172 -13.82 -9.35 -8.92
N GLY A 173 -14.29 -8.52 -7.97
CA GLY A 173 -13.52 -7.52 -7.24
C GLY A 173 -13.65 -6.10 -7.76
N LEU A 174 -14.00 -5.87 -9.03
CA LEU A 174 -14.19 -4.51 -9.55
C LEU A 174 -15.40 -3.80 -8.93
N GLU A 175 -16.37 -4.54 -8.39
CA GLU A 175 -17.48 -3.97 -7.62
C GLU A 175 -17.04 -3.19 -6.39
N ALA A 176 -15.81 -3.41 -5.89
CA ALA A 176 -15.25 -2.62 -4.80
C ALA A 176 -15.24 -1.10 -5.10
N VAL A 177 -15.05 -0.70 -6.36
CA VAL A 177 -15.06 0.72 -6.76
C VAL A 177 -16.46 1.34 -6.79
N LEU A 178 -17.52 0.55 -6.65
CA LEU A 178 -18.89 1.06 -6.53
C LEU A 178 -19.22 1.51 -5.10
N ASN A 179 -18.42 1.10 -4.12
CA ASN A 179 -18.59 1.52 -2.73
C ASN A 179 -17.78 2.81 -2.48
N TRP A 180 -18.47 3.87 -2.07
CA TRP A 180 -17.87 5.17 -1.84
C TRP A 180 -16.75 5.17 -0.76
N HIS A 181 -16.86 4.33 0.27
CA HIS A 181 -15.79 4.14 1.27
C HIS A 181 -14.51 3.64 0.61
N ASN A 182 -14.61 2.66 -0.29
CA ASN A 182 -13.46 2.09 -0.99
C ASN A 182 -12.84 3.13 -1.92
N VAL A 183 -13.68 3.90 -2.63
CA VAL A 183 -13.21 4.99 -3.50
C VAL A 183 -12.55 6.10 -2.68
N ALA A 184 -13.11 6.45 -1.52
CA ALA A 184 -12.54 7.47 -0.64
C ALA A 184 -11.13 7.08 -0.17
N LEU A 185 -10.93 5.83 0.25
CA LEU A 185 -9.58 5.36 0.60
C LEU A 185 -8.67 5.29 -0.62
N GLY A 186 -9.16 4.82 -1.76
CA GLY A 186 -8.41 4.82 -3.02
C GLY A 186 -7.90 6.21 -3.41
N LEU A 187 -8.76 7.21 -3.33
CA LEU A 187 -8.38 8.61 -3.59
C LEU A 187 -7.47 9.18 -2.50
N ALA A 188 -7.69 8.85 -1.23
CA ALA A 188 -6.78 9.24 -0.16
C ALA A 188 -5.37 8.70 -0.40
N VAL A 189 -5.23 7.41 -0.77
CA VAL A 189 -3.94 6.78 -1.11
C VAL A 189 -3.31 7.43 -2.34
N PHE A 190 -4.10 7.72 -3.38
CA PHE A 190 -3.62 8.41 -4.57
C PHE A 190 -3.03 9.80 -4.25
N PHE A 191 -3.76 10.63 -3.52
CA PHE A 191 -3.26 11.95 -3.16
C PHE A 191 -2.11 11.89 -2.15
N LEU A 192 -2.13 10.95 -1.21
CA LEU A 192 -0.99 10.70 -0.31
C LEU A 192 0.27 10.30 -1.10
N ALA A 193 0.14 9.39 -2.05
CA ALA A 193 1.23 8.99 -2.93
C ALA A 193 1.83 10.18 -3.69
N ARG A 194 0.98 11.10 -4.20
CA ARG A 194 1.42 12.34 -4.86
C ARG A 194 2.14 13.28 -3.89
N ILE A 195 1.67 13.41 -2.65
CA ILE A 195 2.34 14.19 -1.60
C ILE A 195 3.73 13.59 -1.34
N LEU A 196 3.79 12.28 -1.10
CA LEU A 196 5.06 11.57 -0.85
C LEU A 196 6.01 11.66 -2.05
N GLY A 197 5.49 11.53 -3.28
CA GLY A 197 6.26 11.73 -4.51
C GLY A 197 6.81 13.16 -4.65
N THR A 198 6.00 14.16 -4.30
CA THR A 198 6.43 15.56 -4.27
C THR A 198 7.56 15.78 -3.25
N LEU A 199 7.39 15.25 -2.03
CA LEU A 199 8.39 15.32 -0.96
C LEU A 199 9.67 14.57 -1.33
N TYR A 200 9.53 13.44 -2.04
CA TYR A 200 10.67 12.68 -2.56
C TYR A 200 11.47 13.49 -3.58
N PHE A 201 10.81 14.13 -4.55
CA PHE A 201 11.48 15.01 -5.50
C PHE A 201 12.18 16.19 -4.82
N MET A 202 11.54 16.80 -3.80
CA MET A 202 12.19 17.86 -3.02
C MET A 202 13.45 17.40 -2.28
N ASN A 203 13.53 16.10 -1.98
CA ASN A 203 14.70 15.51 -1.32
C ASN A 203 15.82 15.15 -2.31
N THR A 204 15.49 14.69 -3.52
CA THR A 204 16.43 14.04 -4.44
C THR A 204 16.83 14.89 -5.66
N VAL A 205 16.05 15.91 -6.02
CA VAL A 205 16.28 16.75 -7.19
C VAL A 205 16.86 18.10 -6.76
N ASP A 206 17.84 18.62 -7.53
CA ASP A 206 18.42 19.94 -7.32
C ASP A 206 18.22 20.86 -8.53
N GLU A 207 16.95 21.01 -8.95
CA GLU A 207 16.55 21.92 -10.03
C GLU A 207 15.48 22.90 -9.50
N LYS A 208 15.86 24.19 -9.43
CA LYS A 208 15.00 25.23 -8.82
C LYS A 208 13.63 25.36 -9.46
N ALA A 209 13.54 25.19 -10.78
CA ALA A 209 12.27 25.29 -11.50
C ALA A 209 11.32 24.14 -11.12
N ILE A 210 11.83 22.93 -11.00
CA ILE A 210 11.06 21.75 -10.52
C ILE A 210 10.64 21.95 -9.07
N LEU A 211 11.55 22.37 -8.19
CA LEU A 211 11.30 22.59 -6.77
C LEU A 211 10.22 23.67 -6.52
N GLY A 212 10.23 24.76 -7.30
CA GLY A 212 9.18 25.78 -7.23
C GLY A 212 7.80 25.24 -7.58
N ARG A 213 7.69 24.44 -8.65
CA ARG A 213 6.43 23.77 -9.02
C ARG A 213 6.02 22.69 -8.00
N ALA A 214 6.97 21.95 -7.45
CA ALA A 214 6.74 20.95 -6.42
C ALA A 214 6.11 21.57 -5.17
N LYS A 215 6.53 22.75 -4.74
CA LYS A 215 5.92 23.47 -3.62
C LYS A 215 4.42 23.73 -3.84
N ASN A 216 4.03 24.12 -5.05
CA ASN A 216 2.62 24.34 -5.39
C ASN A 216 1.84 23.02 -5.44
N GLN A 217 2.44 21.97 -6.00
CA GLN A 217 1.81 20.65 -6.06
C GLN A 217 1.60 20.05 -4.67
N LEU A 218 2.47 20.34 -3.72
CA LEU A 218 2.30 19.88 -2.34
C LEU A 218 0.97 20.40 -1.75
N TRP A 219 0.66 21.69 -1.90
CA TRP A 219 -0.62 22.27 -1.46
C TRP A 219 -1.82 21.69 -2.20
N ILE A 220 -1.74 21.64 -3.54
CA ILE A 220 -2.82 21.15 -4.39
C ILE A 220 -3.23 19.71 -4.03
N ASN A 221 -2.28 18.86 -3.68
CA ASN A 221 -2.55 17.47 -3.32
C ASN A 221 -2.92 17.26 -1.85
N THR A 222 -2.50 18.17 -0.96
CA THR A 222 -2.79 18.05 0.48
C THR A 222 -4.27 18.27 0.78
N ILE A 223 -4.93 19.23 0.11
CA ILE A 223 -6.35 19.50 0.37
C ILE A 223 -7.23 18.29 0.05
N PRO A 224 -7.19 17.71 -1.17
CA PRO A 224 -8.01 16.54 -1.46
C PRO A 224 -7.59 15.31 -0.64
N PHE A 225 -6.30 15.15 -0.33
CA PHE A 225 -5.86 14.10 0.59
C PHE A 225 -6.60 14.20 1.94
N LEU A 226 -6.58 15.35 2.57
CA LEU A 226 -7.25 15.55 3.85
C LEU A 226 -8.76 15.34 3.76
N VAL A 227 -9.40 15.80 2.70
CA VAL A 227 -10.85 15.60 2.48
C VAL A 227 -11.18 14.10 2.42
N PHE A 228 -10.51 13.35 1.56
CA PHE A 228 -10.81 11.92 1.39
C PHE A 228 -10.36 11.08 2.58
N PHE A 229 -9.21 11.39 3.18
CA PHE A 229 -8.72 10.68 4.36
C PHE A 229 -9.64 10.89 5.57
N LEU A 230 -10.03 12.12 5.85
CA LEU A 230 -10.93 12.42 6.96
C LEU A 230 -12.33 11.85 6.70
N ALA A 231 -12.85 11.96 5.48
CA ALA A 231 -14.13 11.35 5.12
C ALA A 231 -14.09 9.84 5.35
N TYR A 232 -13.02 9.17 4.92
CA TYR A 232 -12.84 7.74 5.14
C TYR A 232 -12.74 7.37 6.62
N VAL A 233 -11.88 8.03 7.39
CA VAL A 233 -11.67 7.72 8.81
C VAL A 233 -12.93 7.99 9.62
N ILE A 234 -13.62 9.12 9.41
CA ILE A 234 -14.86 9.42 10.10
C ILE A 234 -15.93 8.37 9.78
N ALA A 235 -16.08 8.03 8.51
CA ALA A 235 -17.03 7.02 8.09
C ALA A 235 -16.69 5.64 8.69
N LEU A 236 -15.40 5.27 8.75
CA LEU A 236 -14.93 4.02 9.34
C LEU A 236 -15.28 3.91 10.83
N ILE A 237 -14.96 4.94 11.63
CA ILE A 237 -15.21 4.91 13.08
C ILE A 237 -16.71 4.99 13.44
N LEU A 238 -17.54 5.51 12.53
CA LEU A 238 -18.99 5.60 12.71
C LEU A 238 -19.74 4.39 12.14
N SER A 239 -19.05 3.54 11.35
CA SER A 239 -19.68 2.38 10.71
C SER A 239 -19.87 1.21 11.66
N LYS A 240 -20.77 0.31 11.29
CA LYS A 240 -20.81 -1.05 11.83
C LYS A 240 -19.59 -1.82 11.34
N GLY A 241 -19.04 -2.70 12.19
CA GLY A 241 -17.92 -3.56 11.83
C GLY A 241 -18.23 -5.02 12.16
N PHE A 242 -17.34 -5.89 11.72
CA PHE A 242 -17.51 -7.34 11.78
C PHE A 242 -16.81 -7.90 13.02
N ALA A 243 -17.59 -8.01 14.12
CA ALA A 243 -17.13 -8.55 15.38
C ALA A 243 -17.17 -10.09 15.36
N VAL A 244 -16.22 -10.71 16.03
CA VAL A 244 -16.09 -12.17 16.16
C VAL A 244 -16.28 -12.54 17.63
N ASP A 245 -17.22 -13.40 17.93
CA ASP A 245 -17.38 -13.94 19.29
C ASP A 245 -16.17 -14.84 19.62
N PRO A 246 -15.37 -14.53 20.66
CA PRO A 246 -14.22 -15.33 21.01
C PRO A 246 -14.55 -16.74 21.50
N ALA A 247 -15.78 -17.00 21.96
CA ALA A 247 -16.17 -18.30 22.50
C ALA A 247 -16.54 -19.32 21.41
N ASN A 248 -17.18 -18.88 20.34
CA ASN A 248 -17.71 -19.77 19.29
C ASN A 248 -17.28 -19.40 17.86
N GLY A 249 -16.58 -18.27 17.69
CA GLY A 249 -16.11 -17.80 16.38
C GLY A 249 -17.20 -17.21 15.47
N ILE A 250 -18.43 -17.04 15.96
CA ILE A 250 -19.55 -16.49 15.19
C ILE A 250 -19.28 -15.02 14.87
N VAL A 251 -19.48 -14.66 13.62
CA VAL A 251 -19.32 -13.27 13.15
C VAL A 251 -20.66 -12.56 13.20
N SER A 252 -20.69 -11.38 13.78
CA SER A 252 -21.85 -10.51 13.89
C SER A 252 -21.50 -9.05 13.61
N MET A 253 -22.52 -8.25 13.29
CA MET A 253 -22.34 -6.81 13.09
C MET A 253 -22.42 -6.06 14.42
N GLU A 254 -21.38 -5.29 14.76
CA GLU A 254 -21.30 -4.46 15.96
C GLU A 254 -21.26 -2.98 15.56
N ASP A 255 -22.10 -2.15 16.19
CA ASP A 255 -22.09 -0.71 15.97
C ASP A 255 -20.78 -0.10 16.49
N PHE A 256 -20.18 0.82 15.73
CA PHE A 256 -18.93 1.52 16.08
C PHE A 256 -17.74 0.57 16.39
N LYS A 257 -17.72 -0.63 15.81
CA LYS A 257 -16.70 -1.65 16.09
C LYS A 257 -15.28 -1.11 16.02
N TYR A 258 -14.97 -0.36 14.98
CA TYR A 258 -13.61 0.16 14.77
C TYR A 258 -13.25 1.29 15.75
N LEU A 259 -14.22 2.06 16.24
CA LEU A 259 -14.02 3.00 17.33
C LEU A 259 -13.74 2.26 18.65
N HIS A 260 -14.54 1.23 18.96
CA HIS A 260 -14.32 0.38 20.13
C HIS A 260 -12.94 -0.28 20.08
N ASN A 261 -12.51 -0.77 18.91
CA ASN A 261 -11.19 -1.35 18.73
C ASN A 261 -10.07 -0.32 19.01
N LEU A 262 -10.20 0.92 18.53
CA LEU A 262 -9.21 1.98 18.80
C LEU A 262 -9.11 2.28 20.30
N ILE A 263 -10.23 2.33 21.00
CA ILE A 263 -10.27 2.58 22.46
C ILE A 263 -9.71 1.40 23.23
N ALA A 264 -10.05 0.18 22.83
CA ALA A 264 -9.59 -1.06 23.47
C ALA A 264 -8.09 -1.35 23.22
N MET A 265 -7.50 -0.77 22.16
CA MET A 265 -6.09 -0.94 21.80
C MET A 265 -5.34 0.41 21.87
N PRO A 266 -5.02 0.95 23.07
CA PRO A 266 -4.45 2.29 23.22
C PRO A 266 -3.10 2.45 22.50
N VAL A 267 -2.30 1.41 22.40
CA VAL A 267 -1.03 1.44 21.64
C VAL A 267 -1.31 1.69 20.14
N VAL A 268 -2.32 1.04 19.58
CA VAL A 268 -2.70 1.23 18.16
C VAL A 268 -3.21 2.66 17.94
N LEU A 269 -4.01 3.18 18.88
CA LEU A 269 -4.49 4.57 18.84
C LEU A 269 -3.34 5.57 18.86
N ILE A 270 -2.36 5.38 19.78
CA ILE A 270 -1.18 6.26 19.87
C ILE A 270 -0.35 6.22 18.59
N LEU A 271 -0.11 5.02 18.03
CA LEU A 271 0.61 4.85 16.77
C LEU A 271 -0.14 5.53 15.60
N PHE A 272 -1.46 5.40 15.54
CA PHE A 272 -2.29 6.05 14.54
C PHE A 272 -2.18 7.58 14.62
N LEU A 273 -2.38 8.15 15.80
CA LEU A 273 -2.31 9.60 16.00
C LEU A 273 -0.89 10.15 15.75
N ALA A 274 0.14 9.47 16.27
CA ALA A 274 1.53 9.83 16.00
C ALA A 274 1.85 9.78 14.49
N GLY A 275 1.36 8.75 13.79
CA GLY A 275 1.50 8.63 12.35
C GLY A 275 0.88 9.80 11.60
N VAL A 276 -0.37 10.14 11.92
CA VAL A 276 -1.08 11.29 11.31
C VAL A 276 -0.33 12.61 11.58
N VAL A 277 0.09 12.84 12.82
CA VAL A 277 0.86 14.06 13.18
C VAL A 277 2.17 14.13 12.38
N LEU A 278 2.89 13.01 12.23
CA LEU A 278 4.13 12.97 11.46
C LEU A 278 3.89 13.22 9.96
N VAL A 279 2.82 12.71 9.37
CA VAL A 279 2.45 13.00 7.98
C VAL A 279 2.21 14.50 7.81
N LEU A 280 1.36 15.09 8.67
CA LEU A 280 1.05 16.52 8.62
C LEU A 280 2.29 17.38 8.84
N TRP A 281 3.14 17.02 9.79
CA TRP A 281 4.40 17.70 10.03
C TRP A 281 5.33 17.63 8.81
N GLY A 282 5.43 16.45 8.18
CA GLY A 282 6.21 16.24 6.96
C GLY A 282 5.74 17.09 5.79
N ILE A 283 4.43 17.40 5.71
CA ILE A 283 3.84 18.29 4.71
C ILE A 283 4.11 19.78 5.04
N ILE A 284 3.93 20.17 6.30
CA ILE A 284 4.05 21.57 6.73
C ILE A 284 5.51 22.03 6.75
N LEU A 285 6.43 21.17 7.17
CA LEU A 285 7.84 21.50 7.36
C LEU A 285 8.52 22.06 6.08
N PRO A 286 8.38 21.48 4.88
CA PRO A 286 8.90 22.06 3.64
C PRO A 286 8.27 23.40 3.28
N LEU A 287 7.01 23.63 3.64
CA LEU A 287 6.32 24.89 3.37
C LEU A 287 6.80 26.01 4.28
N TRP A 288 7.28 25.66 5.47
CA TRP A 288 7.88 26.61 6.40
C TRP A 288 9.39 26.71 6.19
N LYS A 289 9.89 27.86 5.73
CA LYS A 289 11.30 28.10 5.37
C LYS A 289 11.79 27.08 4.33
N PHE A 290 11.17 27.12 3.14
CA PHE A 290 11.35 26.16 2.04
C PHE A 290 12.85 25.86 1.74
N GLU A 291 13.69 26.88 1.59
CA GLU A 291 15.11 26.71 1.24
C GLU A 291 15.86 25.81 2.24
N LYS A 292 15.51 25.85 3.52
CA LYS A 292 16.16 25.07 4.58
C LYS A 292 15.57 23.68 4.78
N ASN A 293 14.29 23.52 4.53
CA ASN A 293 13.53 22.36 4.98
C ASN A 293 12.92 21.52 3.85
N ALA A 294 13.02 21.93 2.59
CA ALA A 294 12.41 21.23 1.46
C ALA A 294 12.76 19.72 1.42
N SER A 295 14.01 19.38 1.66
CA SER A 295 14.50 17.99 1.63
C SER A 295 14.14 17.14 2.84
N LYS A 296 13.53 17.71 3.89
CA LYS A 296 13.31 17.01 5.16
C LYS A 296 11.93 16.38 5.27
N GLY A 297 10.94 16.88 4.49
CA GLY A 297 9.53 16.48 4.64
C GLY A 297 9.30 14.98 4.51
N ILE A 298 9.96 14.32 3.56
CA ILE A 298 9.83 12.88 3.30
C ILE A 298 10.22 12.02 4.52
N TRP A 299 11.21 12.47 5.31
CA TRP A 299 11.71 11.75 6.49
C TRP A 299 10.76 11.77 7.69
N PHE A 300 9.75 12.63 7.66
CA PHE A 300 8.64 12.64 8.63
C PHE A 300 7.38 12.01 8.03
N ALA A 301 7.02 12.41 6.80
CA ALA A 301 5.82 11.89 6.14
C ALA A 301 5.90 10.39 5.85
N GLY A 302 7.09 9.85 5.52
CA GLY A 302 7.29 8.43 5.26
C GLY A 302 7.01 7.56 6.49
N PRO A 303 7.75 7.71 7.59
CA PRO A 303 7.45 7.00 8.84
C PRO A 303 6.03 7.25 9.35
N GLY A 304 5.51 8.48 9.21
CA GLY A 304 4.14 8.80 9.55
C GLY A 304 3.12 7.98 8.76
N THR A 305 3.33 7.83 7.45
CA THR A 305 2.50 6.97 6.59
C THR A 305 2.57 5.51 7.05
N ILE A 306 3.76 5.00 7.32
CA ILE A 306 3.93 3.62 7.80
C ILE A 306 3.17 3.41 9.11
N LEU A 307 3.31 4.29 10.09
CA LEU A 307 2.61 4.16 11.38
C LEU A 307 1.09 4.22 11.23
N THR A 308 0.57 5.15 10.42
CA THR A 308 -0.88 5.30 10.19
C THR A 308 -1.46 4.05 9.53
N VAL A 309 -0.85 3.58 8.44
CA VAL A 309 -1.33 2.41 7.70
C VAL A 309 -1.18 1.12 8.50
N PHE A 310 -0.06 0.95 9.20
CA PHE A 310 0.15 -0.16 10.11
C PHE A 310 -0.95 -0.25 11.17
N SER A 311 -1.29 0.87 11.79
CA SER A 311 -2.36 0.95 12.79
C SER A 311 -3.73 0.57 12.20
N LEU A 312 -4.03 0.96 10.95
CA LEU A 312 -5.26 0.56 10.28
C LEU A 312 -5.33 -0.96 10.03
N PHE A 313 -4.22 -1.59 9.62
CA PHE A 313 -4.19 -3.05 9.47
C PHE A 313 -4.37 -3.76 10.82
N LEU A 314 -3.76 -3.26 11.90
CA LEU A 314 -3.96 -3.81 13.25
C LEU A 314 -5.42 -3.67 13.70
N LEU A 315 -6.04 -2.54 13.36
CA LEU A 315 -7.46 -2.28 13.66
C LEU A 315 -8.39 -3.27 12.94
N ALA A 316 -8.03 -3.69 11.72
CA ALA A 316 -8.81 -4.63 10.93
C ALA A 316 -8.74 -6.07 11.47
N GLY A 317 -7.59 -6.52 12.00
CA GLY A 317 -7.38 -7.94 12.31
C GLY A 317 -7.36 -8.29 13.80
N PHE A 318 -7.10 -7.32 14.69
CA PHE A 318 -7.05 -7.56 16.13
C PHE A 318 -8.36 -7.27 16.84
N ASN A 319 -8.39 -7.58 18.14
CA ASN A 319 -9.53 -7.37 19.03
C ASN A 319 -10.81 -8.02 18.52
N HIS A 320 -10.74 -9.33 18.21
CA HIS A 320 -11.90 -10.12 17.79
C HIS A 320 -12.65 -9.48 16.61
N THR A 321 -11.90 -9.21 15.54
CA THR A 321 -12.42 -8.59 14.32
C THR A 321 -12.09 -9.47 13.11
N SER A 322 -13.05 -9.58 12.19
CA SER A 322 -12.79 -10.19 10.89
C SER A 322 -12.03 -9.19 10.02
N TYR A 323 -10.82 -9.56 9.57
CA TYR A 323 -10.02 -8.68 8.74
C TYR A 323 -10.40 -8.72 7.25
N TYR A 324 -11.09 -9.76 6.80
CA TYR A 324 -11.63 -9.83 5.45
C TYR A 324 -13.06 -10.38 5.52
N PRO A 325 -14.02 -9.49 5.74
CA PRO A 325 -15.39 -9.90 5.97
C PRO A 325 -16.13 -10.24 4.67
N SER A 326 -17.04 -11.23 4.77
CA SER A 326 -17.98 -11.51 3.71
C SER A 326 -19.29 -10.75 3.94
N THR A 327 -19.75 -10.05 2.91
CA THR A 327 -21.07 -9.40 2.89
C THR A 327 -22.13 -10.30 2.27
N TYR A 328 -21.75 -11.43 1.69
CA TYR A 328 -22.66 -12.43 1.16
C TYR A 328 -23.12 -13.44 2.23
N ASP A 329 -22.14 -13.96 2.97
CA ASP A 329 -22.37 -14.84 4.12
C ASP A 329 -21.43 -14.44 5.27
N LEU A 330 -22.00 -13.91 6.36
CA LEU A 330 -21.20 -13.40 7.48
C LEU A 330 -20.28 -14.47 8.09
N GLN A 331 -20.71 -15.75 8.10
CA GLN A 331 -19.93 -16.83 8.71
C GLN A 331 -18.76 -17.27 7.82
N SER A 332 -18.75 -16.91 6.56
CA SER A 332 -17.63 -17.05 5.64
C SER A 332 -16.53 -16.01 5.85
N SER A 333 -16.73 -15.03 6.74
CA SER A 333 -15.75 -13.97 7.00
C SER A 333 -14.43 -14.51 7.53
N LEU A 334 -13.31 -13.96 7.03
CA LEU A 334 -11.98 -14.42 7.38
C LEU A 334 -11.40 -13.66 8.57
N THR A 335 -10.90 -14.42 9.53
CA THR A 335 -10.19 -13.94 10.72
C THR A 335 -8.75 -14.43 10.70
N ILE A 336 -7.89 -13.87 11.52
CA ILE A 336 -6.52 -14.38 11.68
C ILE A 336 -6.49 -15.83 12.21
N LEU A 337 -7.57 -16.29 12.86
CA LEU A 337 -7.68 -17.62 13.41
C LEU A 337 -8.11 -18.67 12.37
N ASN A 338 -9.11 -18.33 11.54
CA ASN A 338 -9.76 -19.31 10.65
C ASN A 338 -9.15 -19.39 9.26
N SER A 339 -8.25 -18.46 8.89
CA SER A 339 -7.68 -18.34 7.55
C SER A 339 -6.17 -18.60 7.49
N SER A 340 -5.50 -18.78 8.64
CA SER A 340 -4.07 -19.00 8.71
C SER A 340 -3.61 -20.37 8.21
N SER A 341 -2.35 -20.45 7.86
CA SER A 341 -1.65 -21.70 7.56
C SER A 341 -1.47 -22.59 8.81
N SER A 342 -0.94 -23.77 8.62
CA SER A 342 -0.67 -24.72 9.71
C SER A 342 0.38 -24.19 10.71
N HIS A 343 0.35 -24.69 11.93
CA HIS A 343 1.35 -24.38 12.97
C HIS A 343 2.78 -24.60 12.47
N TYR A 344 3.01 -25.73 11.79
CA TYR A 344 4.32 -26.06 11.21
C TYR A 344 4.78 -25.01 10.19
N THR A 345 3.91 -24.64 9.26
CA THR A 345 4.24 -23.63 8.23
C THR A 345 4.55 -22.29 8.85
N LEU A 346 3.76 -21.83 9.82
CA LEU A 346 4.01 -20.57 10.51
C LEU A 346 5.33 -20.58 11.28
N ILE A 347 5.73 -21.70 11.90
CA ILE A 347 7.04 -21.84 12.54
C ILE A 347 8.16 -21.74 11.50
N ALA A 348 8.08 -22.51 10.42
CA ALA A 348 9.12 -22.52 9.37
C ALA A 348 9.33 -21.12 8.80
N MET A 349 8.24 -20.43 8.47
CA MET A 349 8.28 -19.05 7.99
C MET A 349 8.84 -18.07 9.04
N SER A 350 8.55 -18.29 10.34
CA SER A 350 9.07 -17.44 11.40
C SER A 350 10.59 -17.53 11.53
N TYR A 351 11.20 -18.67 11.25
CA TYR A 351 12.65 -18.76 11.13
C TYR A 351 13.18 -17.97 9.93
N VAL A 352 12.49 -18.02 8.78
CA VAL A 352 12.85 -17.21 7.60
C VAL A 352 12.73 -15.72 7.87
N SER A 353 11.73 -15.30 8.67
CA SER A 353 11.53 -13.89 9.02
C SER A 353 12.71 -13.27 9.80
N LEU A 354 13.58 -14.07 10.43
CA LEU A 354 14.81 -13.58 11.06
C LEU A 354 15.81 -12.99 10.04
N MET A 355 15.65 -13.31 8.75
CA MET A 355 16.44 -12.68 7.69
C MET A 355 15.95 -11.28 7.31
N VAL A 356 14.72 -10.90 7.69
CA VAL A 356 14.13 -9.60 7.34
C VAL A 356 14.98 -8.41 7.80
N PRO A 357 15.54 -8.35 9.02
CA PRO A 357 16.42 -7.26 9.43
C PRO A 357 17.65 -7.10 8.53
N PHE A 358 18.23 -8.18 8.04
CA PHE A 358 19.39 -8.13 7.13
C PHE A 358 19.00 -7.54 5.78
N VAL A 359 17.84 -7.95 5.25
CA VAL A 359 17.30 -7.40 4.00
C VAL A 359 16.98 -5.91 4.16
N LEU A 360 16.37 -5.50 5.26
CA LEU A 360 16.10 -4.09 5.55
C LEU A 360 17.37 -3.26 5.68
N ALA A 361 18.41 -3.80 6.32
CA ALA A 361 19.73 -3.15 6.42
C ALA A 361 20.37 -2.97 5.03
N TYR A 362 20.28 -3.99 4.17
CA TYR A 362 20.72 -3.89 2.78
C TYR A 362 19.95 -2.85 1.99
N ILE A 363 18.62 -2.84 2.06
CA ILE A 363 17.78 -1.84 1.40
C ILE A 363 18.12 -0.42 1.89
N TRP A 364 18.30 -0.24 3.19
CA TRP A 364 18.72 1.04 3.77
C TRP A 364 20.08 1.49 3.26
N TYR A 365 21.05 0.58 3.20
CA TYR A 365 22.37 0.85 2.66
C TYR A 365 22.32 1.25 1.17
N ALA A 366 21.59 0.48 0.35
CA ALA A 366 21.40 0.76 -1.06
C ALA A 366 20.69 2.11 -1.28
N TRP A 367 19.63 2.38 -0.51
CA TRP A 367 18.92 3.65 -0.54
C TRP A 367 19.86 4.84 -0.24
N ARG A 368 20.63 4.73 0.83
CA ARG A 368 21.59 5.76 1.21
C ARG A 368 22.67 5.97 0.16
N SER A 369 23.15 4.89 -0.44
CA SER A 369 24.18 4.93 -1.48
C SER A 369 23.67 5.64 -2.73
N ILE A 370 22.47 5.29 -3.21
CA ILE A 370 21.86 5.90 -4.40
C ILE A 370 21.56 7.38 -4.20
N ASN A 371 21.18 7.79 -2.99
CA ASN A 371 20.78 9.17 -2.70
C ASN A 371 21.91 10.04 -2.13
N LYS A 372 23.18 9.62 -2.24
CA LYS A 372 24.33 10.42 -1.77
C LYS A 372 24.43 11.78 -2.46
N LYS A 373 24.15 11.82 -3.76
CA LYS A 373 24.16 13.02 -4.58
C LYS A 373 22.75 13.29 -5.09
N LYS A 374 22.33 14.54 -5.08
CA LYS A 374 21.08 14.96 -5.71
C LYS A 374 21.24 14.97 -7.23
N ILE A 375 20.17 14.66 -7.92
CA ILE A 375 20.12 14.62 -9.37
C ILE A 375 20.01 16.04 -9.91
N ASP A 376 20.93 16.41 -10.80
CA ASP A 376 20.97 17.69 -11.51
C ASP A 376 21.09 17.46 -13.05
N ILE A 377 21.04 18.55 -13.82
CA ILE A 377 21.17 18.49 -15.29
C ILE A 377 22.53 17.92 -15.71
N ALA A 378 23.62 18.28 -15.00
CA ALA A 378 24.97 17.86 -15.33
C ALA A 378 25.15 16.33 -15.18
N GLU A 379 24.46 15.71 -14.25
CA GLU A 379 24.46 14.25 -14.10
C GLU A 379 23.80 13.55 -15.28
N MET A 380 22.73 14.15 -15.86
CA MET A 380 22.04 13.58 -17.01
C MET A 380 22.87 13.56 -18.29
N ASP A 381 23.86 14.44 -18.40
CA ASP A 381 24.76 14.52 -19.57
C ASP A 381 25.96 13.57 -19.45
N THR A 382 26.26 13.08 -18.24
CA THR A 382 27.45 12.27 -17.95
C THR A 382 27.18 10.79 -17.73
N GLU A 383 25.95 10.40 -17.40
CA GLU A 383 25.59 8.98 -17.17
C GLU A 383 25.10 8.28 -18.44
N GLU A 384 25.79 7.20 -18.84
CA GLU A 384 25.41 6.32 -19.97
C GLU A 384 24.12 5.49 -19.68
N HIS A 385 23.77 5.29 -18.40
CA HIS A 385 22.60 4.50 -17.97
C HIS A 385 21.59 5.37 -17.21
N THR A 386 20.79 6.13 -17.94
CA THR A 386 19.64 6.85 -17.42
C THR A 386 18.34 6.16 -17.84
N TYR A 387 17.35 6.08 -16.92
CA TYR A 387 16.00 5.63 -17.24
C TYR A 387 15.24 6.54 -18.21
#